data_a15bc1b97d94cf6d33d9fe96aee5582e
#
_entry.id   a15bc1b97d94cf6d33d9fe96aee5582e
#
_cell.length_a   1.000
_cell.length_b   1.000
_cell.length_c   1.000
_cell.angle_alpha   90.00
_cell.angle_beta   90.00
_cell.angle_gamma   90.00
#
_symmetry.space_group_name_H-M   'P 1'
#
loop_
_entity.id
_entity.type
_entity.pdbx_description
1 polymer ?
#
loop_
_entity_poly.entity_id
_entity_poly.type
_entity_poly.pdbx_seq_one_letter_code
_entity_poly.pdbx_strand_id
1 'polypeptide(L)'
;MRTISTAKAIAALIVCGAMATAAAQKPFADVGKQEPMTILIPSTPWLPAFTKIVELYEQQTGNKIKLDVNPFGGVLDKARNDVRSSSGTYDVVMLDTQWTIEFYEGGFLTPLADIEPGFDTPKEVLRYGDSGYWNEKKRWRTANGGKLMAFTPLGNIPVWYYRADALKDAGVTPPKTVSDIVSSCANLSKPPNAYGAAIRAERGNPVRYEWFQWMVSGGGTVAKDPENGDYTVVFNSPQNKATLDAFIDVLKKCGTPNPGAMSQGEVIQLLATGKALQAQLVVAAWGNLQDPTKSAVVGKLDAVPIPRMDNGKYAAVIGNWNYAVPKAANAARKKSAIAFAKWFNTYDAQYAYAKAGGIPNRSDVLASDLAKDPAMRWMPAYLEAMKGAVQELGYQEGAQVEQVIGLRLNQAVIGEMSSGKALNMAANEIKAIFEKSGRKTGVNPPLPE
;
A
#
# COMPACT_ATOMS: atom_id res chain seq x y z
N MET A 1 63.24 34.33 58.45
CA MET A 1 63.52 34.82 57.08
C MET A 1 63.70 33.63 56.13
N ARG A 2 62.76 33.29 55.36
CA ARG A 2 62.84 32.56 54.09
C ARG A 2 61.44 32.48 53.51
N THR A 3 61.21 33.19 52.44
CA THR A 3 60.00 33.24 51.66
C THR A 3 59.88 31.99 50.85
N ILE A 4 58.70 31.35 50.92
CA ILE A 4 58.32 30.20 50.06
C ILE A 4 57.31 30.74 49.06
N SER A 5 57.72 30.69 47.77
CA SER A 5 56.91 31.04 46.63
C SER A 5 55.99 29.84 46.23
N THR A 6 54.71 30.06 46.22
CA THR A 6 53.69 29.07 45.72
C THR A 6 53.45 29.31 44.26
N ALA A 7 53.85 28.35 43.41
CA ALA A 7 53.49 28.30 42.01
C ALA A 7 52.06 27.71 41.85
N LYS A 8 51.15 28.49 41.25
CA LYS A 8 49.83 28.03 40.85
C LYS A 8 49.91 27.32 39.46
N ALA A 9 49.63 26.02 39.39
CA ALA A 9 49.42 25.30 38.16
C ALA A 9 48.02 25.57 37.68
N ILE A 10 47.87 26.12 36.46
CA ILE A 10 46.61 26.28 35.75
C ILE A 10 46.44 25.02 34.90
N ALA A 11 45.47 24.17 35.26
CA ALA A 11 45.03 23.06 34.43
C ALA A 11 44.06 23.57 33.36
N ALA A 12 44.48 23.57 32.11
CA ALA A 12 43.59 23.84 30.97
C ALA A 12 42.74 22.61 30.66
N LEU A 13 41.43 22.64 30.93
CA LEU A 13 40.45 21.67 30.45
C LEU A 13 40.23 21.91 28.95
N ILE A 14 40.72 21.01 28.12
CA ILE A 14 40.33 20.95 26.72
C ILE A 14 38.96 20.24 26.65
N VAL A 15 37.92 21.04 26.49
CA VAL A 15 36.58 20.53 26.15
C VAL A 15 36.58 20.18 24.66
N CYS A 16 36.75 18.90 24.32
CA CYS A 16 36.46 18.37 23.00
C CYS A 16 34.93 18.36 22.80
N GLY A 17 34.41 19.46 22.26
CA GLY A 17 33.05 19.49 21.77
C GLY A 17 32.93 18.56 20.56
N ALA A 18 32.28 17.41 20.74
CA ALA A 18 31.81 16.60 19.62
C ALA A 18 30.79 17.45 18.84
N MET A 19 31.22 18.06 17.74
CA MET A 19 30.28 18.58 16.73
C MET A 19 29.58 17.40 16.11
N ALA A 20 28.36 17.13 16.60
CA ALA A 20 27.41 16.31 15.83
C ALA A 20 27.19 17.04 14.49
N THR A 21 27.67 16.47 13.41
CA THR A 21 27.35 16.93 12.07
C THR A 21 25.85 16.74 11.89
N ALA A 22 25.08 17.83 12.10
CA ALA A 22 23.71 17.90 11.66
C ALA A 22 23.73 17.60 10.15
N ALA A 23 23.10 16.51 9.74
CA ALA A 23 22.89 16.21 8.32
C ALA A 23 22.25 17.46 7.71
N ALA A 24 22.90 18.05 6.70
CA ALA A 24 22.41 19.24 6.05
C ALA A 24 21.00 18.96 5.52
N GLN A 25 20.03 19.67 6.08
CA GLN A 25 18.62 19.58 5.68
C GLN A 25 18.54 19.97 4.21
N LYS A 26 18.04 19.05 3.35
CA LYS A 26 17.86 19.34 1.93
C LYS A 26 16.59 20.18 1.79
N PRO A 27 16.67 21.41 1.29
CA PRO A 27 15.53 22.33 1.33
C PRO A 27 14.33 21.80 0.54
N PHE A 28 13.12 22.14 0.99
CA PHE A 28 11.91 21.95 0.21
C PHE A 28 12.02 22.70 -1.13
N ALA A 29 11.36 22.15 -2.17
CA ALA A 29 11.35 22.85 -3.47
C ALA A 29 10.60 24.18 -3.36
N ASP A 30 11.21 25.25 -3.87
CA ASP A 30 10.48 26.49 -4.15
C ASP A 30 9.59 26.27 -5.38
N VAL A 31 8.30 26.40 -5.18
CA VAL A 31 7.30 26.16 -6.24
C VAL A 31 6.55 27.44 -6.65
N GLY A 32 6.90 28.57 -6.04
CA GLY A 32 6.23 29.84 -6.30
C GLY A 32 4.75 29.85 -5.97
N LYS A 33 4.07 30.94 -6.35
CA LYS A 33 2.62 31.09 -6.16
C LYS A 33 1.84 30.24 -7.18
N GLN A 34 0.87 29.49 -6.69
CA GLN A 34 0.01 28.59 -7.47
C GLN A 34 -1.48 28.92 -7.27
N GLU A 35 -2.31 28.58 -8.25
CA GLU A 35 -3.77 28.60 -8.11
C GLU A 35 -4.23 27.52 -7.11
N PRO A 36 -5.29 27.80 -6.34
CA PRO A 36 -5.91 26.78 -5.48
C PRO A 36 -6.36 25.58 -6.29
N MET A 37 -6.13 24.36 -5.77
CA MET A 37 -6.52 23.12 -6.44
C MET A 37 -7.33 22.19 -5.54
N THR A 38 -8.08 21.27 -6.15
CA THR A 38 -8.88 20.25 -5.47
C THR A 38 -8.37 18.85 -5.80
N ILE A 39 -8.10 18.06 -4.77
CA ILE A 39 -7.68 16.65 -4.88
C ILE A 39 -8.84 15.74 -4.45
N LEU A 40 -9.29 14.85 -5.33
CA LEU A 40 -10.17 13.73 -4.98
C LEU A 40 -9.34 12.63 -4.33
N ILE A 41 -9.66 12.27 -3.07
CA ILE A 41 -8.80 11.42 -2.24
C ILE A 41 -9.64 10.42 -1.42
N PRO A 42 -9.14 9.17 -1.22
CA PRO A 42 -9.86 8.19 -0.42
C PRO A 42 -9.72 8.41 1.09
N SER A 43 -10.74 8.01 1.84
CA SER A 43 -10.65 7.80 3.28
C SER A 43 -9.90 6.50 3.58
N THR A 44 -8.62 6.60 3.92
CA THR A 44 -7.70 5.49 4.16
C THR A 44 -6.82 5.75 5.39
N PRO A 45 -6.14 4.75 5.95
CA PRO A 45 -5.29 4.92 7.13
C PRO A 45 -4.16 5.94 6.97
N TRP A 46 -3.67 6.20 5.76
CA TRP A 46 -2.60 7.19 5.49
C TRP A 46 -3.13 8.64 5.34
N LEU A 47 -4.46 8.84 5.20
CA LEU A 47 -5.04 10.17 5.01
C LEU A 47 -4.66 11.18 6.10
N PRO A 48 -4.66 10.85 7.41
CA PRO A 48 -4.29 11.81 8.44
C PRO A 48 -2.86 12.36 8.26
N ALA A 49 -1.91 11.52 7.87
CA ALA A 49 -0.54 11.95 7.58
C ALA A 49 -0.48 12.83 6.33
N PHE A 50 -1.21 12.47 5.28
CA PHE A 50 -1.27 13.26 4.04
C PHE A 50 -1.91 14.64 4.28
N THR A 51 -2.95 14.71 5.12
CA THR A 51 -3.56 16.00 5.51
C THR A 51 -2.54 16.92 6.19
N LYS A 52 -1.75 16.40 7.14
CA LYS A 52 -0.68 17.18 7.79
C LYS A 52 0.39 17.68 6.80
N ILE A 53 0.67 16.91 5.76
CA ILE A 53 1.61 17.32 4.72
C ILE A 53 1.02 18.40 3.82
N VAL A 54 -0.26 18.33 3.51
CA VAL A 54 -0.96 19.42 2.80
C VAL A 54 -0.95 20.69 3.63
N GLU A 55 -1.22 20.61 4.92
CA GLU A 55 -1.13 21.74 5.85
C GLU A 55 0.30 22.34 5.89
N LEU A 56 1.32 21.49 5.92
CA LEU A 56 2.73 21.94 5.87
C LEU A 56 3.05 22.64 4.55
N TYR A 57 2.60 22.10 3.42
CA TYR A 57 2.74 22.73 2.11
C TYR A 57 2.09 24.11 2.08
N GLU A 58 0.86 24.22 2.59
CA GLU A 58 0.13 25.49 2.69
C GLU A 58 0.84 26.52 3.55
N GLN A 59 1.38 26.09 4.71
CA GLN A 59 2.15 26.96 5.61
C GLN A 59 3.43 27.47 4.98
N GLN A 60 4.14 26.61 4.25
CA GLN A 60 5.43 26.98 3.65
C GLN A 60 5.33 27.82 2.39
N THR A 61 4.32 27.54 1.56
CA THR A 61 4.22 28.15 0.23
C THR A 61 3.13 29.21 0.10
N GLY A 62 2.18 29.24 1.04
CA GLY A 62 0.95 30.04 0.96
C GLY A 62 -0.03 29.57 -0.12
N ASN A 63 0.25 28.47 -0.81
CA ASN A 63 -0.65 27.85 -1.79
C ASN A 63 -1.77 27.08 -1.09
N LYS A 64 -2.88 26.79 -1.77
CA LYS A 64 -4.06 26.16 -1.17
C LYS A 64 -4.47 24.88 -1.87
N ILE A 65 -4.75 23.84 -1.07
CA ILE A 65 -5.22 22.54 -1.53
C ILE A 65 -6.48 22.13 -0.77
N LYS A 66 -7.56 21.89 -1.51
CA LYS A 66 -8.79 21.29 -0.94
C LYS A 66 -8.74 19.78 -1.14
N LEU A 67 -8.94 19.02 -0.06
CA LEU A 67 -9.13 17.56 -0.11
C LEU A 67 -10.61 17.23 -0.14
N ASP A 68 -11.09 16.58 -1.21
CA ASP A 68 -12.44 15.99 -1.27
C ASP A 68 -12.33 14.51 -0.91
N VAL A 69 -12.59 14.22 0.37
CA VAL A 69 -12.41 12.89 0.96
C VAL A 69 -13.64 12.03 0.72
N ASN A 70 -13.46 10.83 0.19
CA ASN A 70 -14.54 9.91 -0.15
C ASN A 70 -14.23 8.48 0.29
N PRO A 71 -15.24 7.62 0.53
CA PRO A 71 -15.04 6.18 0.67
C PRO A 71 -14.37 5.58 -0.57
N PHE A 72 -13.71 4.42 -0.42
CA PHE A 72 -12.93 3.76 -1.47
C PHE A 72 -13.68 3.68 -2.82
N GLY A 73 -14.86 3.06 -2.86
CA GLY A 73 -15.66 2.95 -4.10
C GLY A 73 -16.14 4.30 -4.63
N GLY A 74 -16.47 5.25 -3.75
CA GLY A 74 -16.92 6.59 -4.13
C GLY A 74 -15.87 7.41 -4.87
N VAL A 75 -14.56 7.17 -4.60
CA VAL A 75 -13.48 7.81 -5.36
C VAL A 75 -13.51 7.37 -6.82
N LEU A 76 -13.64 6.07 -7.09
CA LEU A 76 -13.69 5.55 -8.46
C LEU A 76 -14.87 6.11 -9.25
N ASP A 77 -16.07 6.12 -8.63
CA ASP A 77 -17.28 6.63 -9.28
C ASP A 77 -17.19 8.12 -9.59
N LYS A 78 -16.71 8.92 -8.63
CA LYS A 78 -16.48 10.36 -8.84
C LYS A 78 -15.42 10.62 -9.89
N ALA A 79 -14.30 9.90 -9.86
CA ALA A 79 -13.24 10.04 -10.86
C ALA A 79 -13.74 9.72 -12.27
N ARG A 80 -14.49 8.61 -12.45
CA ARG A 80 -15.11 8.22 -13.73
C ARG A 80 -16.06 9.29 -14.27
N ASN A 81 -16.86 9.90 -13.40
CA ASN A 81 -17.80 10.95 -13.79
C ASN A 81 -17.07 12.24 -14.16
N ASP A 82 -16.08 12.62 -13.35
CA ASP A 82 -15.32 13.87 -13.56
C ASP A 82 -14.53 13.88 -14.87
N VAL A 83 -13.80 12.79 -15.18
CA VAL A 83 -12.96 12.71 -16.38
C VAL A 83 -13.75 12.64 -17.68
N ARG A 84 -15.05 12.35 -17.61
CA ARG A 84 -15.98 12.36 -18.76
C ARG A 84 -16.70 13.70 -18.92
N SER A 85 -16.57 14.58 -17.94
CA SER A 85 -17.14 15.92 -17.98
C SER A 85 -16.33 16.84 -18.89
N SER A 86 -16.98 17.82 -19.50
CA SER A 86 -16.30 18.87 -20.29
C SER A 86 -15.51 19.88 -19.44
N SER A 87 -15.86 19.99 -18.15
CA SER A 87 -15.17 20.84 -17.17
C SER A 87 -14.98 20.03 -15.88
N GLY A 88 -13.76 19.56 -15.65
CA GLY A 88 -13.44 18.77 -14.46
C GLY A 88 -13.56 19.57 -13.16
N THR A 89 -14.08 18.95 -12.14
CA THR A 89 -14.14 19.50 -10.78
C THR A 89 -12.81 19.31 -10.06
N TYR A 90 -12.13 18.20 -10.36
CA TYR A 90 -10.89 17.83 -9.71
C TYR A 90 -9.67 18.15 -10.57
N ASP A 91 -8.65 18.68 -9.93
CA ASP A 91 -7.36 18.98 -10.55
C ASP A 91 -6.40 17.80 -10.42
N VAL A 92 -6.66 16.98 -9.39
CA VAL A 92 -5.98 15.71 -9.15
C VAL A 92 -6.99 14.66 -8.71
N VAL A 93 -6.83 13.46 -9.22
CA VAL A 93 -7.53 12.26 -8.75
C VAL A 93 -6.53 11.25 -8.22
N MET A 94 -6.78 10.78 -6.99
CA MET A 94 -6.01 9.67 -6.44
C MET A 94 -6.64 8.36 -6.92
N LEU A 95 -5.89 7.60 -7.71
CA LEU A 95 -6.34 6.34 -8.30
C LEU A 95 -5.64 5.17 -7.63
N ASP A 96 -6.39 4.19 -7.18
CA ASP A 96 -5.83 2.89 -6.80
C ASP A 96 -5.11 2.25 -8.00
N THR A 97 -4.01 1.57 -7.75
CA THR A 97 -3.14 1.01 -8.79
C THR A 97 -3.90 0.17 -9.81
N GLN A 98 -4.88 -0.60 -9.38
CA GLN A 98 -5.66 -1.46 -10.27
C GLN A 98 -6.66 -0.71 -11.17
N TRP A 99 -6.99 0.55 -10.85
CA TRP A 99 -7.89 1.37 -11.67
C TRP A 99 -7.15 2.15 -12.75
N THR A 100 -5.85 2.35 -12.60
CA THR A 100 -5.06 3.26 -13.45
C THR A 100 -5.17 2.94 -14.93
N ILE A 101 -5.19 1.65 -15.31
CA ILE A 101 -5.24 1.24 -16.72
C ILE A 101 -6.52 1.71 -17.41
N GLU A 102 -7.67 1.65 -16.74
CA GLU A 102 -8.93 2.17 -17.29
C GLU A 102 -8.78 3.65 -17.69
N PHE A 103 -8.13 4.44 -16.84
CA PHE A 103 -7.94 5.87 -17.09
C PHE A 103 -6.85 6.14 -18.13
N TYR A 104 -5.80 5.33 -18.19
CA TYR A 104 -4.72 5.44 -19.16
C TYR A 104 -5.22 5.10 -20.57
N GLU A 105 -5.82 3.93 -20.75
CA GLU A 105 -6.39 3.48 -22.02
C GLU A 105 -7.52 4.40 -22.51
N GLY A 106 -8.37 4.87 -21.59
CA GLY A 106 -9.43 5.84 -21.91
C GLY A 106 -8.91 7.21 -22.31
N GLY A 107 -7.60 7.46 -22.15
CA GLY A 107 -6.99 8.73 -22.49
C GLY A 107 -7.51 9.90 -21.65
N PHE A 108 -7.95 9.64 -20.42
CA PHE A 108 -8.59 10.62 -19.54
C PHE A 108 -7.60 11.48 -18.74
N LEU A 109 -6.33 11.09 -18.71
CA LEU A 109 -5.31 11.77 -17.91
C LEU A 109 -4.31 12.53 -18.81
N THR A 110 -3.68 13.54 -18.24
CA THR A 110 -2.61 14.29 -18.88
C THR A 110 -1.26 13.71 -18.46
N PRO A 111 -0.39 13.27 -19.40
CA PRO A 111 0.98 12.92 -19.06
C PRO A 111 1.67 14.08 -18.34
N LEU A 112 2.40 13.80 -17.28
CA LEU A 112 2.94 14.87 -16.42
C LEU A 112 3.97 15.74 -17.17
N ALA A 113 4.74 15.16 -18.09
CA ALA A 113 5.66 15.89 -18.95
C ALA A 113 4.98 16.78 -20.01
N ASP A 114 3.70 16.54 -20.33
CA ASP A 114 2.92 17.42 -21.22
C ASP A 114 2.45 18.70 -20.48
N ILE A 115 2.44 18.68 -19.14
CA ILE A 115 2.14 19.85 -18.29
C ILE A 115 3.41 20.67 -18.06
N GLU A 116 4.51 20.00 -17.71
CA GLU A 116 5.83 20.61 -17.53
C GLU A 116 6.88 19.78 -18.27
N PRO A 117 7.41 20.28 -19.40
CA PRO A 117 8.43 19.58 -20.17
C PRO A 117 9.65 19.21 -19.32
N GLY A 118 10.06 17.95 -19.41
CA GLY A 118 11.18 17.42 -18.61
C GLY A 118 10.81 17.02 -17.19
N PHE A 119 9.55 17.11 -16.77
CA PHE A 119 9.13 16.60 -15.46
C PHE A 119 9.32 15.07 -15.39
N ASP A 120 10.03 14.65 -14.38
CA ASP A 120 10.14 13.25 -13.96
C ASP A 120 10.27 13.20 -12.44
N THR A 121 10.06 12.02 -11.87
CA THR A 121 10.28 11.81 -10.43
C THR A 121 11.78 11.64 -10.14
N PRO A 122 12.29 12.14 -8.99
CA PRO A 122 13.66 11.86 -8.57
C PRO A 122 13.97 10.36 -8.59
N LYS A 123 15.21 9.98 -8.87
CA LYS A 123 15.63 8.56 -8.95
C LYS A 123 15.43 7.77 -7.64
N GLU A 124 15.40 8.48 -6.51
CA GLU A 124 15.14 7.92 -5.19
C GLU A 124 13.67 7.56 -4.98
N VAL A 125 12.77 8.09 -5.80
CA VAL A 125 11.33 7.78 -5.72
C VAL A 125 11.06 6.38 -6.27
N LEU A 126 10.46 5.55 -5.47
CA LEU A 126 10.13 4.17 -5.81
C LEU A 126 8.99 4.14 -6.85
N ARG A 127 9.16 3.32 -7.87
CA ARG A 127 8.21 3.22 -9.00
C ARG A 127 7.03 2.26 -8.75
N TYR A 128 7.12 1.42 -7.76
CA TYR A 128 6.08 0.43 -7.41
C TYR A 128 5.58 -0.35 -8.64
N GLY A 129 6.50 -1.02 -9.34
CA GLY A 129 6.21 -1.80 -10.53
C GLY A 129 5.74 -0.97 -11.73
N ASP A 130 6.23 0.26 -11.86
CA ASP A 130 5.89 1.19 -12.94
C ASP A 130 4.40 1.60 -13.00
N SER A 131 3.68 1.57 -11.86
CA SER A 131 2.23 1.86 -11.82
C SER A 131 1.85 3.23 -12.38
N GLY A 132 2.77 4.20 -12.33
CA GLY A 132 2.59 5.54 -12.88
C GLY A 132 2.86 5.67 -14.39
N TYR A 133 3.40 4.64 -15.03
CA TYR A 133 3.79 4.71 -16.44
C TYR A 133 2.81 3.97 -17.35
N TRP A 134 2.62 4.49 -18.56
CA TRP A 134 1.79 3.87 -19.59
C TRP A 134 2.48 3.84 -20.94
N ASN A 135 2.64 2.64 -21.50
CA ASN A 135 3.08 2.46 -22.88
C ASN A 135 1.85 2.16 -23.76
N GLU A 136 1.45 3.13 -24.56
CA GLU A 136 0.27 3.05 -25.41
C GLU A 136 0.36 1.95 -26.48
N LYS A 137 1.57 1.71 -27.03
CA LYS A 137 1.79 0.66 -28.03
C LYS A 137 1.64 -0.74 -27.46
N LYS A 138 2.17 -0.97 -26.24
CA LYS A 138 2.06 -2.24 -25.54
C LYS A 138 0.73 -2.39 -24.81
N ARG A 139 0.02 -1.29 -24.58
CA ARG A 139 -1.15 -1.23 -23.70
C ARG A 139 -0.86 -1.83 -22.32
N TRP A 140 0.30 -1.44 -21.77
CA TRP A 140 0.83 -1.98 -20.51
C TRP A 140 1.55 -0.92 -19.66
N ARG A 141 1.52 -1.13 -18.35
CA ARG A 141 2.25 -0.30 -17.38
C ARG A 141 3.75 -0.63 -17.43
N THR A 142 4.53 0.24 -17.99
CA THR A 142 5.99 0.09 -18.03
C THR A 142 6.64 1.45 -18.30
N ALA A 143 7.77 1.71 -17.64
CA ALA A 143 8.59 2.88 -17.93
C ALA A 143 9.34 2.75 -19.27
N ASN A 144 9.56 1.52 -19.75
CA ASN A 144 10.25 1.29 -21.02
C ASN A 144 9.36 1.73 -22.21
N GLY A 145 9.67 2.89 -22.77
CA GLY A 145 8.89 3.53 -23.84
C GLY A 145 7.51 4.02 -23.40
N GLY A 146 7.26 4.08 -22.11
CA GLY A 146 6.03 4.62 -21.53
C GLY A 146 6.15 6.09 -21.16
N LYS A 147 5.00 6.77 -21.08
CA LYS A 147 4.87 8.13 -20.53
C LYS A 147 4.55 8.07 -19.05
N LEU A 148 5.08 9.01 -18.27
CA LEU A 148 4.69 9.18 -16.85
C LEU A 148 3.32 9.86 -16.80
N MET A 149 2.28 9.07 -16.48
CA MET A 149 0.88 9.51 -16.39
C MET A 149 0.49 9.96 -14.99
N ALA A 150 1.16 9.38 -13.98
CA ALA A 150 0.91 9.66 -12.58
C ALA A 150 2.18 9.37 -11.78
N PHE A 151 2.34 9.98 -10.62
CA PHE A 151 3.36 9.53 -9.69
C PHE A 151 2.71 8.87 -8.46
N THR A 152 3.47 8.02 -7.78
CA THR A 152 3.04 7.35 -6.55
C THR A 152 3.50 8.17 -5.35
N PRO A 153 2.61 8.93 -4.69
CA PRO A 153 3.00 9.82 -3.59
C PRO A 153 3.37 9.04 -2.32
N LEU A 154 2.91 7.82 -2.19
CA LEU A 154 3.11 6.98 -1.01
C LEU A 154 3.22 5.50 -1.39
N GLY A 155 4.05 4.77 -0.65
CA GLY A 155 4.07 3.33 -0.72
C GLY A 155 2.95 2.73 0.13
N ASN A 156 2.37 1.63 -0.33
CA ASN A 156 1.43 0.88 0.49
C ASN A 156 1.43 -0.58 0.07
N ILE A 157 2.07 -1.41 0.87
CA ILE A 157 2.05 -2.86 0.75
C ILE A 157 1.64 -3.46 2.09
N PRO A 158 1.10 -4.67 2.11
CA PRO A 158 0.77 -5.34 3.36
C PRO A 158 2.03 -5.90 4.03
N VAL A 159 1.96 -5.96 5.36
CA VAL A 159 2.90 -6.64 6.23
C VAL A 159 2.14 -7.51 7.22
N TRP A 160 2.84 -8.41 7.88
CA TRP A 160 2.31 -9.19 8.99
C TRP A 160 2.67 -8.50 10.30
N TYR A 161 1.67 -7.92 10.95
CA TYR A 161 1.80 -7.36 12.29
C TYR A 161 1.71 -8.44 13.36
N TYR A 162 2.44 -8.25 14.45
CA TYR A 162 2.32 -9.12 15.61
C TYR A 162 2.59 -8.39 16.92
N ARG A 163 2.00 -8.89 18.00
CA ARG A 163 2.27 -8.46 19.38
C ARG A 163 3.60 -9.05 19.81
N ALA A 164 4.66 -8.24 19.77
CA ALA A 164 6.01 -8.67 20.09
C ALA A 164 6.13 -9.13 21.55
N ASP A 165 5.43 -8.46 22.47
CA ASP A 165 5.33 -8.86 23.87
C ASP A 165 4.64 -10.20 24.03
N ALA A 166 3.47 -10.39 23.44
CA ALA A 166 2.70 -11.63 23.59
C ALA A 166 3.39 -12.86 22.96
N LEU A 167 4.03 -12.69 21.80
CA LEU A 167 4.79 -13.77 21.18
C LEU A 167 5.99 -14.16 22.04
N LYS A 168 6.72 -13.15 22.57
CA LYS A 168 7.86 -13.37 23.46
C LYS A 168 7.44 -14.12 24.74
N ASP A 169 6.35 -13.69 25.38
CA ASP A 169 5.84 -14.30 26.61
C ASP A 169 5.40 -15.74 26.39
N ALA A 170 4.90 -16.06 25.18
CA ALA A 170 4.50 -17.42 24.79
C ALA A 170 5.67 -18.27 24.25
N GLY A 171 6.88 -17.72 24.10
CA GLY A 171 8.02 -18.40 23.50
C GLY A 171 7.84 -18.68 22.00
N VAL A 172 7.02 -17.89 21.30
CA VAL A 172 6.70 -18.04 19.88
C VAL A 172 7.51 -17.06 19.06
N THR A 173 8.12 -17.52 17.98
CA THR A 173 8.80 -16.66 17.00
C THR A 173 7.81 -16.06 15.99
N PRO A 174 8.09 -14.87 15.43
CA PRO A 174 7.28 -14.32 14.34
C PRO A 174 7.19 -15.29 13.16
N PRO A 175 6.00 -15.50 12.57
CA PRO A 175 5.78 -16.48 11.51
C PRO A 175 6.50 -16.11 10.23
N LYS A 176 7.09 -17.09 9.55
CA LYS A 176 7.73 -16.96 8.23
C LYS A 176 6.94 -17.68 7.14
N THR A 177 6.13 -18.65 7.53
CA THR A 177 5.29 -19.46 6.65
C THR A 177 3.85 -19.50 7.16
N VAL A 178 2.95 -19.99 6.30
CA VAL A 178 1.54 -20.20 6.67
C VAL A 178 1.40 -21.23 7.78
N SER A 179 2.20 -22.30 7.76
CA SER A 179 2.23 -23.30 8.85
C SER A 179 2.68 -22.69 10.18
N ASP A 180 3.60 -21.73 10.16
CA ASP A 180 3.99 -21.02 11.39
C ASP A 180 2.84 -20.19 11.96
N ILE A 181 1.99 -19.56 11.10
CA ILE A 181 0.79 -18.84 11.54
C ILE A 181 -0.12 -19.81 12.32
N VAL A 182 -0.47 -20.94 11.70
CA VAL A 182 -1.37 -21.93 12.31
C VAL A 182 -0.80 -22.44 13.63
N SER A 183 0.49 -22.76 13.68
CA SER A 183 1.17 -23.24 14.88
C SER A 183 1.19 -22.18 15.98
N SER A 184 1.46 -20.92 15.63
CA SER A 184 1.45 -19.81 16.60
C SER A 184 0.05 -19.58 17.18
N CYS A 185 -0.98 -19.68 16.35
CA CYS A 185 -2.37 -19.51 16.79
C CYS A 185 -2.80 -20.55 17.83
N ALA A 186 -2.36 -21.79 17.70
CA ALA A 186 -2.66 -22.85 18.69
C ALA A 186 -2.18 -22.48 20.09
N ASN A 187 -1.08 -21.74 20.20
CA ASN A 187 -0.51 -21.29 21.47
C ASN A 187 -1.06 -19.95 21.96
N LEU A 188 -1.47 -19.08 21.05
CA LEU A 188 -1.83 -17.69 21.33
C LEU A 188 -3.34 -17.46 21.43
N SER A 189 -4.16 -18.19 20.66
CA SER A 189 -5.61 -17.96 20.62
C SER A 189 -6.29 -18.35 21.92
N LYS A 190 -7.09 -17.42 22.47
CA LYS A 190 -7.93 -17.61 23.67
C LYS A 190 -9.29 -16.93 23.44
N PRO A 191 -10.10 -17.39 22.46
CA PRO A 191 -11.39 -16.74 22.16
C PRO A 191 -12.33 -16.80 23.38
N PRO A 192 -13.18 -15.80 23.57
CA PRO A 192 -13.33 -14.57 22.77
C PRO A 192 -12.38 -13.43 23.19
N ASN A 193 -11.48 -13.67 24.16
CA ASN A 193 -10.63 -12.62 24.74
C ASN A 193 -9.46 -12.25 23.83
N ALA A 194 -8.91 -13.23 23.09
CA ALA A 194 -7.84 -13.01 22.13
C ALA A 194 -7.96 -13.95 20.92
N TYR A 195 -7.83 -13.41 19.73
CA TYR A 195 -7.76 -14.16 18.47
C TYR A 195 -6.29 -14.24 18.02
N GLY A 196 -5.89 -15.40 17.50
CA GLY A 196 -4.52 -15.65 17.08
C GLY A 196 -4.11 -14.75 15.90
N ALA A 197 -5.02 -14.53 14.96
CA ALA A 197 -4.81 -13.61 13.85
C ALA A 197 -6.12 -12.93 13.39
N ALA A 198 -6.01 -11.72 12.86
CA ALA A 198 -7.10 -11.03 12.17
C ALA A 198 -6.68 -10.69 10.75
N ILE A 199 -7.52 -11.05 9.78
CA ILE A 199 -7.28 -10.80 8.35
C ILE A 199 -8.59 -10.31 7.74
N ARG A 200 -8.51 -9.35 6.81
CA ARG A 200 -9.69 -8.85 6.10
C ARG A 200 -10.24 -9.93 5.17
N ALA A 201 -11.53 -10.21 5.26
CA ALA A 201 -12.17 -11.13 4.34
C ALA A 201 -13.59 -10.69 3.95
N GLU A 202 -13.95 -9.43 4.24
CA GLU A 202 -15.16 -8.80 3.73
C GLU A 202 -15.22 -8.87 2.19
N ARG A 203 -16.42 -8.99 1.65
CA ARG A 203 -16.68 -9.09 0.21
C ARG A 203 -16.07 -7.89 -0.57
N GLY A 204 -15.51 -8.17 -1.73
CA GLY A 204 -14.93 -7.18 -2.64
C GLY A 204 -13.41 -7.05 -2.50
N ASN A 205 -12.91 -5.81 -2.53
CA ASN A 205 -11.48 -5.53 -2.41
C ASN A 205 -10.82 -6.19 -1.19
N PRO A 206 -11.38 -6.17 0.03
CA PRO A 206 -10.67 -6.69 1.20
C PRO A 206 -10.24 -8.15 1.04
N VAL A 207 -11.17 -9.08 0.82
CA VAL A 207 -10.83 -10.51 0.71
C VAL A 207 -9.92 -10.79 -0.48
N ARG A 208 -10.13 -10.12 -1.62
CA ARG A 208 -9.32 -10.27 -2.82
C ARG A 208 -7.88 -9.82 -2.55
N TYR A 209 -7.69 -8.61 -2.02
CA TYR A 209 -6.38 -8.06 -1.78
C TYR A 209 -5.56 -8.88 -0.76
N GLU A 210 -6.20 -9.32 0.34
CA GLU A 210 -5.49 -10.11 1.35
C GLU A 210 -5.10 -11.50 0.84
N TRP A 211 -5.99 -12.20 0.15
CA TRP A 211 -5.67 -13.53 -0.38
C TRP A 211 -4.65 -13.47 -1.54
N PHE A 212 -4.60 -12.40 -2.32
CA PHE A 212 -3.67 -12.29 -3.44
C PHE A 212 -2.19 -12.38 -3.01
N GLN A 213 -1.85 -11.97 -1.80
CA GLN A 213 -0.52 -12.17 -1.22
C GLN A 213 -0.16 -13.66 -1.21
N TRP A 214 -1.10 -14.48 -0.79
CA TRP A 214 -0.97 -15.93 -0.68
C TRP A 214 -0.98 -16.59 -2.06
N MET A 215 -1.86 -16.14 -2.95
CA MET A 215 -1.93 -16.59 -4.34
C MET A 215 -0.58 -16.42 -5.05
N VAL A 216 -0.02 -15.21 -5.00
CA VAL A 216 1.28 -14.91 -5.64
C VAL A 216 2.41 -15.67 -4.96
N SER A 217 2.40 -15.77 -3.63
CA SER A 217 3.37 -16.56 -2.89
C SER A 217 3.39 -18.03 -3.32
N GLY A 218 2.21 -18.61 -3.58
CA GLY A 218 2.05 -19.97 -4.08
C GLY A 218 2.29 -20.16 -5.60
N GLY A 219 2.69 -19.08 -6.30
CA GLY A 219 2.94 -19.12 -7.74
C GLY A 219 1.69 -19.04 -8.60
N GLY A 220 0.56 -18.61 -8.01
CA GLY A 220 -0.71 -18.43 -8.73
C GLY A 220 -0.82 -17.08 -9.43
N THR A 221 -1.78 -16.99 -10.36
CA THR A 221 -2.10 -15.76 -11.08
C THR A 221 -3.55 -15.82 -11.59
N VAL A 222 -4.06 -14.69 -12.12
CA VAL A 222 -5.41 -14.60 -12.69
C VAL A 222 -5.43 -14.99 -14.17
N ALA A 223 -4.55 -14.38 -14.97
CA ALA A 223 -4.41 -14.63 -16.40
C ALA A 223 -2.98 -15.03 -16.73
N LYS A 224 -2.78 -15.73 -17.84
CA LYS A 224 -1.52 -16.38 -18.17
C LYS A 224 -0.39 -15.41 -18.50
N ASP A 225 -0.60 -14.52 -19.46
CA ASP A 225 0.41 -13.53 -19.89
C ASP A 225 -0.27 -12.31 -20.53
N PRO A 226 -1.01 -11.51 -19.74
CA PRO A 226 -1.75 -10.36 -20.26
C PRO A 226 -0.84 -9.27 -20.82
N GLU A 227 0.41 -9.15 -20.35
CA GLU A 227 1.40 -8.21 -20.90
C GLU A 227 1.70 -8.48 -22.38
N ASN A 228 1.72 -9.75 -22.79
CA ASN A 228 1.95 -10.16 -24.16
C ASN A 228 0.63 -10.55 -24.90
N GLY A 229 -0.52 -10.19 -24.33
CA GLY A 229 -1.83 -10.35 -24.96
C GLY A 229 -2.50 -11.72 -24.79
N ASP A 230 -1.96 -12.60 -23.96
CA ASP A 230 -2.60 -13.89 -23.61
C ASP A 230 -3.43 -13.74 -22.33
N TYR A 231 -4.72 -13.47 -22.52
CA TYR A 231 -5.69 -13.33 -21.43
C TYR A 231 -6.36 -14.67 -21.05
N THR A 232 -5.73 -15.80 -21.35
CA THR A 232 -6.23 -17.11 -20.89
C THR A 232 -6.32 -17.11 -19.36
N VAL A 233 -7.54 -17.31 -18.85
CA VAL A 233 -7.81 -17.30 -17.42
C VAL A 233 -7.31 -18.61 -16.81
N VAL A 234 -6.36 -18.49 -15.88
CA VAL A 234 -5.77 -19.60 -15.12
C VAL A 234 -6.10 -19.51 -13.63
N PHE A 235 -7.12 -18.70 -13.31
CA PHE A 235 -7.52 -18.42 -11.92
C PHE A 235 -8.00 -19.68 -11.19
N ASN A 236 -8.65 -20.61 -11.88
CA ASN A 236 -9.05 -21.92 -11.38
C ASN A 236 -7.90 -22.96 -11.55
N SER A 237 -6.73 -22.65 -11.01
CA SER A 237 -5.59 -23.56 -10.97
C SER A 237 -5.49 -24.34 -9.65
N PRO A 238 -4.86 -25.54 -9.64
CA PRO A 238 -4.58 -26.26 -8.39
C PRO A 238 -3.78 -25.43 -7.38
N GLN A 239 -2.85 -24.59 -7.86
CA GLN A 239 -2.06 -23.67 -7.02
C GLN A 239 -2.95 -22.66 -6.31
N ASN A 240 -3.85 -22.00 -7.05
CA ASN A 240 -4.78 -21.03 -6.47
C ASN A 240 -5.74 -21.70 -5.47
N LYS A 241 -6.20 -22.92 -5.78
CA LYS A 241 -7.04 -23.68 -4.86
C LYS A 241 -6.30 -23.99 -3.55
N ALA A 242 -5.07 -24.46 -3.63
CA ALA A 242 -4.27 -24.76 -2.44
C ALA A 242 -4.03 -23.51 -1.56
N THR A 243 -3.78 -22.35 -2.18
CA THR A 243 -3.61 -21.09 -1.42
C THR A 243 -4.92 -20.59 -0.81
N LEU A 244 -6.06 -20.78 -1.50
CA LEU A 244 -7.37 -20.41 -0.97
C LEU A 244 -7.79 -21.32 0.20
N ASP A 245 -7.56 -22.62 0.08
CA ASP A 245 -7.82 -23.57 1.13
C ASP A 245 -6.99 -23.22 2.39
N ALA A 246 -5.70 -22.90 2.23
CA ALA A 246 -4.83 -22.49 3.33
C ALA A 246 -5.30 -21.16 3.97
N PHE A 247 -5.72 -20.19 3.15
CA PHE A 247 -6.26 -18.91 3.64
C PHE A 247 -7.51 -19.12 4.49
N ILE A 248 -8.46 -19.93 4.01
CA ILE A 248 -9.68 -20.28 4.73
C ILE A 248 -9.36 -21.04 6.02
N ASP A 249 -8.40 -21.96 5.99
CA ASP A 249 -7.96 -22.71 7.17
C ASP A 249 -7.41 -21.78 8.27
N VAL A 250 -6.57 -20.82 7.91
CA VAL A 250 -6.07 -19.81 8.87
C VAL A 250 -7.20 -18.95 9.43
N LEU A 251 -8.14 -18.49 8.58
CA LEU A 251 -9.29 -17.73 9.06
C LEU A 251 -10.14 -18.52 10.06
N LYS A 252 -10.32 -19.82 9.83
CA LYS A 252 -11.07 -20.71 10.74
C LYS A 252 -10.34 -21.01 12.04
N LYS A 253 -9.04 -21.28 11.98
CA LYS A 253 -8.23 -21.70 13.15
C LYS A 253 -7.76 -20.53 14.02
N CYS A 254 -7.49 -19.39 13.41
CA CYS A 254 -6.85 -18.24 14.06
C CYS A 254 -7.77 -17.05 14.23
N GLY A 255 -8.78 -16.93 13.36
CA GLY A 255 -9.58 -15.72 13.19
C GLY A 255 -10.78 -15.60 14.11
N THR A 256 -11.60 -14.61 13.80
CA THR A 256 -12.89 -14.35 14.46
C THR A 256 -13.97 -15.29 13.94
N PRO A 257 -15.09 -15.46 14.67
CA PRO A 257 -16.19 -16.34 14.24
C PRO A 257 -16.85 -15.92 12.92
N ASN A 258 -16.73 -14.64 12.52
CA ASN A 258 -17.32 -14.13 11.27
C ASN A 258 -16.26 -13.47 10.38
N PRO A 259 -15.33 -14.25 9.79
CA PRO A 259 -14.24 -13.68 8.99
C PRO A 259 -14.74 -12.96 7.74
N GLY A 260 -15.84 -13.40 7.14
CA GLY A 260 -16.41 -12.83 5.90
C GLY A 260 -16.95 -11.41 6.03
N ALA A 261 -17.08 -10.88 7.24
CA ALA A 261 -17.48 -9.50 7.51
C ALA A 261 -16.31 -8.62 7.98
N MET A 262 -15.08 -9.16 8.05
CA MET A 262 -13.92 -8.42 8.55
C MET A 262 -13.42 -7.38 7.55
N SER A 263 -13.72 -6.12 7.83
CA SER A 263 -13.22 -4.94 7.11
C SER A 263 -11.84 -4.50 7.63
N GLN A 264 -11.23 -3.52 6.94
CA GLN A 264 -9.96 -2.93 7.39
C GLN A 264 -10.07 -2.25 8.76
N GLY A 265 -11.18 -1.54 9.01
CA GLY A 265 -11.42 -0.86 10.28
C GLY A 265 -11.51 -1.84 11.45
N GLU A 266 -12.22 -2.95 11.26
CA GLU A 266 -12.38 -3.98 12.29
C GLU A 266 -11.07 -4.70 12.60
N VAL A 267 -10.26 -5.05 11.61
CA VAL A 267 -8.93 -5.64 11.84
C VAL A 267 -8.02 -4.68 12.60
N ILE A 268 -7.98 -3.38 12.21
CA ILE A 268 -7.23 -2.35 12.94
C ILE A 268 -7.72 -2.27 14.38
N GLN A 269 -9.03 -2.24 14.61
CA GLN A 269 -9.62 -2.15 15.96
C GLN A 269 -9.26 -3.38 16.83
N LEU A 270 -9.37 -4.58 16.29
CA LEU A 270 -8.99 -5.80 17.01
C LEU A 270 -7.52 -5.79 17.43
N LEU A 271 -6.63 -5.36 16.52
CA LEU A 271 -5.21 -5.28 16.83
C LEU A 271 -4.93 -4.14 17.82
N ALA A 272 -5.52 -2.96 17.64
CA ALA A 272 -5.35 -1.79 18.51
C ALA A 272 -5.84 -2.01 19.94
N THR A 273 -6.92 -2.80 20.11
CA THR A 273 -7.46 -3.17 21.44
C THR A 273 -6.74 -4.36 22.06
N GLY A 274 -5.78 -4.99 21.36
CA GLY A 274 -5.07 -6.19 21.82
C GLY A 274 -5.90 -7.49 21.72
N LYS A 275 -7.08 -7.46 21.10
CA LYS A 275 -7.92 -8.64 20.88
C LYS A 275 -7.45 -9.52 19.73
N ALA A 276 -6.67 -8.97 18.77
CA ALA A 276 -5.90 -9.78 17.83
C ALA A 276 -4.42 -9.70 18.20
N LEU A 277 -3.74 -10.85 18.16
CA LEU A 277 -2.32 -10.95 18.51
C LEU A 277 -1.43 -10.86 17.29
N GLN A 278 -1.97 -11.16 16.13
CA GLN A 278 -1.35 -11.00 14.81
C GLN A 278 -2.37 -10.47 13.81
N ALA A 279 -1.91 -9.83 12.75
CA ALA A 279 -2.79 -9.38 11.66
C ALA A 279 -2.05 -9.20 10.34
N GLN A 280 -2.72 -9.53 9.23
CA GLN A 280 -2.34 -9.07 7.90
C GLN A 280 -3.01 -7.73 7.62
N LEU A 281 -2.23 -6.70 7.41
CA LEU A 281 -2.71 -5.35 7.13
C LEU A 281 -1.72 -4.56 6.27
N VAL A 282 -2.23 -3.58 5.56
CA VAL A 282 -1.40 -2.57 4.90
C VAL A 282 -0.53 -1.83 5.91
N VAL A 283 0.71 -1.54 5.53
CA VAL A 283 1.66 -0.85 6.41
C VAL A 283 1.15 0.53 6.86
N ALA A 284 0.27 1.15 6.08
CA ALA A 284 -0.38 2.42 6.41
C ALA A 284 -1.18 2.40 7.72
N ALA A 285 -1.58 1.22 8.22
CA ALA A 285 -2.25 1.10 9.51
C ALA A 285 -1.34 1.42 10.71
N TRP A 286 -0.01 1.39 10.52
CA TRP A 286 0.95 1.60 11.61
C TRP A 286 0.71 2.89 12.39
N GLY A 287 0.47 4.03 11.71
CA GLY A 287 0.23 5.30 12.36
C GLY A 287 -0.96 5.27 13.34
N ASN A 288 -2.06 4.61 12.95
CA ASN A 288 -3.23 4.44 13.82
C ASN A 288 -2.93 3.51 15.00
N LEU A 289 -2.14 2.47 14.80
CA LEU A 289 -1.77 1.48 15.81
C LEU A 289 -0.75 2.02 16.84
N GLN A 290 -0.03 3.08 16.51
CA GLN A 290 0.90 3.77 17.40
C GLN A 290 0.33 5.07 17.99
N ASP A 291 -0.90 5.43 17.70
CA ASP A 291 -1.58 6.58 18.28
C ASP A 291 -2.13 6.22 19.69
N PRO A 292 -1.58 6.80 20.78
CA PRO A 292 -2.00 6.47 22.14
C PRO A 292 -3.45 6.83 22.46
N THR A 293 -4.08 7.67 21.63
CA THR A 293 -5.52 8.01 21.78
C THR A 293 -6.43 6.96 21.18
N LYS A 294 -5.90 6.02 20.36
CA LYS A 294 -6.67 5.02 19.61
C LYS A 294 -6.25 3.58 19.92
N SER A 295 -5.04 3.38 20.47
CA SER A 295 -4.44 2.06 20.60
C SER A 295 -3.93 1.78 22.01
N ALA A 296 -4.32 0.64 22.57
CA ALA A 296 -3.81 0.11 23.85
C ALA A 296 -2.49 -0.69 23.68
N VAL A 297 -2.02 -0.86 22.42
CA VAL A 297 -0.85 -1.66 22.10
C VAL A 297 0.33 -0.85 21.57
N VAL A 298 0.33 0.45 21.82
CA VAL A 298 1.43 1.35 21.46
C VAL A 298 2.75 0.80 22.00
N GLY A 299 3.77 0.74 21.15
CA GLY A 299 5.09 0.21 21.50
C GLY A 299 5.19 -1.32 21.62
N LYS A 300 4.06 -2.07 21.51
CA LYS A 300 4.00 -3.54 21.69
C LYS A 300 3.92 -4.30 20.36
N LEU A 301 3.70 -3.60 19.26
CA LEU A 301 3.61 -4.20 17.93
C LEU A 301 4.97 -4.21 17.24
N ASP A 302 5.16 -5.19 16.38
CA ASP A 302 6.23 -5.24 15.40
C ASP A 302 5.69 -5.81 14.08
N ALA A 303 6.51 -5.85 13.04
CA ALA A 303 6.09 -6.31 11.72
C ALA A 303 7.17 -7.16 11.05
N VAL A 304 6.71 -8.12 10.23
CA VAL A 304 7.53 -8.91 9.31
C VAL A 304 6.86 -8.92 7.92
N PRO A 305 7.56 -9.28 6.84
CA PRO A 305 6.91 -9.56 5.56
C PRO A 305 5.77 -10.57 5.74
N ILE A 306 4.75 -10.51 4.87
CA ILE A 306 3.67 -11.51 4.90
C ILE A 306 4.28 -12.92 4.86
N PRO A 307 3.90 -13.82 5.79
CA PRO A 307 4.36 -15.20 5.78
C PRO A 307 4.05 -15.88 4.44
N ARG A 308 5.06 -16.48 3.84
CA ARG A 308 4.93 -17.16 2.55
C ARG A 308 4.16 -18.48 2.66
N MET A 309 3.59 -18.94 1.56
CA MET A 309 3.18 -20.35 1.47
C MET A 309 4.37 -21.26 1.78
N ASP A 310 4.16 -22.41 2.38
CA ASP A 310 5.26 -23.27 2.89
C ASP A 310 6.30 -23.60 1.81
N ASN A 311 5.83 -23.91 0.58
CA ASN A 311 6.68 -24.13 -0.59
C ASN A 311 6.75 -22.92 -1.54
N GLY A 312 6.33 -21.73 -1.07
CA GLY A 312 6.22 -20.52 -1.87
C GLY A 312 7.39 -19.55 -1.69
N LYS A 313 7.25 -18.39 -2.31
CA LYS A 313 8.17 -17.25 -2.20
C LYS A 313 7.55 -16.15 -1.35
N TYR A 314 8.39 -15.30 -0.75
CA TYR A 314 7.88 -14.05 -0.21
C TYR A 314 7.28 -13.22 -1.35
N ALA A 315 6.07 -12.73 -1.13
CA ALA A 315 5.35 -11.91 -2.06
C ALA A 315 4.62 -10.78 -1.32
N ALA A 316 4.53 -9.65 -1.96
CA ALA A 316 3.67 -8.55 -1.54
C ALA A 316 2.96 -8.01 -2.77
N VAL A 317 1.68 -7.75 -2.65
CA VAL A 317 0.90 -7.13 -3.72
C VAL A 317 0.83 -5.64 -3.46
N ILE A 318 1.21 -4.86 -4.46
CA ILE A 318 1.28 -3.41 -4.37
C ILE A 318 -0.14 -2.84 -4.31
N GLY A 319 -0.46 -2.12 -3.23
CA GLY A 319 -1.76 -1.46 -3.01
C GLY A 319 -1.60 0.06 -2.89
N ASN A 320 -0.70 0.65 -3.66
CA ASN A 320 -0.44 2.08 -3.64
C ASN A 320 -1.50 2.88 -4.41
N TRP A 321 -1.49 4.18 -4.17
CA TRP A 321 -2.33 5.16 -4.83
C TRP A 321 -1.48 6.02 -5.77
N ASN A 322 -2.07 6.38 -6.91
CA ASN A 322 -1.42 7.15 -7.95
C ASN A 322 -2.05 8.54 -8.03
N TYR A 323 -1.22 9.56 -7.94
CA TYR A 323 -1.57 10.97 -8.08
C TYR A 323 -1.60 11.30 -9.56
N ALA A 324 -2.79 11.45 -10.13
CA ALA A 324 -3.00 11.63 -11.56
C ALA A 324 -3.74 12.94 -11.86
N VAL A 325 -3.40 13.57 -12.97
CA VAL A 325 -3.97 14.85 -13.42
C VAL A 325 -4.97 14.61 -14.55
N PRO A 326 -6.29 14.86 -14.34
CA PRO A 326 -7.30 14.72 -15.39
C PRO A 326 -7.05 15.65 -16.59
N LYS A 327 -7.40 15.21 -17.79
CA LYS A 327 -7.39 16.09 -18.98
C LYS A 327 -8.37 17.25 -18.83
N ALA A 328 -9.51 17.02 -18.19
CA ALA A 328 -10.55 18.01 -17.96
C ALA A 328 -10.16 19.10 -16.94
N ALA A 329 -9.07 18.93 -16.18
CA ALA A 329 -8.59 19.95 -15.24
C ALA A 329 -8.14 21.23 -15.94
N ASN A 330 -8.34 22.38 -15.29
CA ASN A 330 -7.92 23.68 -15.79
C ASN A 330 -6.39 23.77 -15.95
N ALA A 331 -5.91 24.42 -17.02
CA ALA A 331 -4.49 24.48 -17.36
C ALA A 331 -3.61 25.10 -16.25
N ALA A 332 -4.08 26.18 -15.59
CA ALA A 332 -3.35 26.80 -14.49
C ALA A 332 -3.27 25.86 -13.29
N ARG A 333 -4.36 25.17 -12.94
CA ARG A 333 -4.43 24.22 -11.81
C ARG A 333 -3.66 22.93 -12.10
N LYS A 334 -3.50 22.51 -13.37
CA LYS A 334 -2.55 21.45 -13.74
C LYS A 334 -1.12 21.80 -13.33
N LYS A 335 -0.71 23.06 -13.50
CA LYS A 335 0.61 23.54 -13.03
C LYS A 335 0.70 23.48 -11.51
N SER A 336 -0.37 23.82 -10.78
CA SER A 336 -0.44 23.68 -9.32
C SER A 336 -0.24 22.22 -8.88
N ALA A 337 -0.84 21.28 -9.62
CA ALA A 337 -0.68 19.85 -9.37
C ALA A 337 0.79 19.39 -9.53
N ILE A 338 1.50 19.85 -10.58
CA ILE A 338 2.93 19.56 -10.77
C ILE A 338 3.79 20.24 -9.69
N ALA A 339 3.47 21.48 -9.33
CA ALA A 339 4.17 22.20 -8.26
C ALA A 339 4.10 21.44 -6.93
N PHE A 340 2.92 20.96 -6.52
CA PHE A 340 2.78 20.12 -5.35
C PHE A 340 3.55 18.81 -5.50
N ALA A 341 3.50 18.14 -6.64
CA ALA A 341 4.24 16.91 -6.90
C ALA A 341 5.76 17.11 -6.74
N LYS A 342 6.31 18.21 -7.26
CA LYS A 342 7.73 18.58 -7.10
C LYS A 342 8.10 18.79 -5.62
N TRP A 343 7.29 19.55 -4.89
CA TRP A 343 7.51 19.83 -3.48
C TRP A 343 7.40 18.54 -2.64
N PHE A 344 6.37 17.74 -2.87
CA PHE A 344 6.13 16.52 -2.10
C PHE A 344 7.18 15.42 -2.34
N ASN A 345 7.78 15.37 -3.53
CA ASN A 345 8.84 14.41 -3.85
C ASN A 345 10.23 14.85 -3.36
N THR A 346 10.37 15.97 -2.63
CA THR A 346 11.63 16.32 -1.96
C THR A 346 11.91 15.40 -0.78
N TYR A 347 13.18 15.26 -0.40
CA TYR A 347 13.56 14.49 0.77
C TYR A 347 12.86 14.99 2.04
N ASP A 348 12.88 16.31 2.28
CA ASP A 348 12.34 16.90 3.51
C ASP A 348 10.82 16.74 3.63
N ALA A 349 10.08 16.87 2.52
CA ALA A 349 8.64 16.63 2.53
C ALA A 349 8.30 15.16 2.81
N GLN A 350 9.03 14.23 2.21
CA GLN A 350 8.82 12.79 2.44
C GLN A 350 9.30 12.36 3.84
N TYR A 351 10.34 12.99 4.37
CA TYR A 351 10.79 12.77 5.75
C TYR A 351 9.74 13.28 6.75
N ALA A 352 9.21 14.50 6.53
CA ALA A 352 8.11 15.05 7.34
C ALA A 352 6.85 14.18 7.25
N TYR A 353 6.54 13.66 6.05
CA TYR A 353 5.43 12.74 5.84
C TYR A 353 5.59 11.44 6.65
N ALA A 354 6.78 10.85 6.64
CA ALA A 354 7.07 9.67 7.47
C ALA A 354 6.88 9.97 8.96
N LYS A 355 7.40 11.11 9.47
CA LYS A 355 7.21 11.53 10.85
C LYS A 355 5.75 11.79 11.23
N ALA A 356 4.92 12.17 10.26
CA ALA A 356 3.48 12.34 10.45
C ALA A 356 2.71 11.00 10.48
N GLY A 357 3.38 9.86 10.27
CA GLY A 357 2.80 8.52 10.24
C GLY A 357 2.44 8.05 8.83
N GLY A 358 2.92 8.74 7.79
CA GLY A 358 2.80 8.34 6.40
C GLY A 358 3.87 7.33 5.98
N ILE A 359 3.72 6.77 4.79
CA ILE A 359 4.67 5.82 4.22
C ILE A 359 5.39 6.52 3.07
N PRO A 360 6.67 6.90 3.26
CA PRO A 360 7.40 7.65 2.25
C PRO A 360 7.62 6.80 1.00
N ASN A 361 7.60 7.47 -0.15
CA ASN A 361 7.88 6.84 -1.44
C ASN A 361 9.36 6.91 -1.84
N ARG A 362 10.25 7.47 -0.99
CA ARG A 362 11.67 7.65 -1.30
C ARG A 362 12.55 6.62 -0.59
N SER A 363 13.41 5.96 -1.36
CA SER A 363 14.36 4.97 -0.83
C SER A 363 15.39 5.57 0.14
N ASP A 364 15.82 6.82 -0.08
CA ASP A 364 16.76 7.50 0.81
C ASP A 364 16.14 7.92 2.15
N VAL A 365 14.82 8.24 2.17
CA VAL A 365 14.08 8.47 3.42
C VAL A 365 13.88 7.16 4.18
N LEU A 366 13.52 6.08 3.49
CA LEU A 366 13.38 4.75 4.08
C LEU A 366 14.70 4.21 4.67
N ALA A 367 15.85 4.63 4.12
CA ALA A 367 17.19 4.28 4.61
C ALA A 367 17.79 5.32 5.58
N SER A 368 17.03 6.34 5.98
CA SER A 368 17.49 7.40 6.88
C SER A 368 17.57 6.93 8.34
N ASP A 369 17.91 7.85 9.24
CA ASP A 369 17.89 7.65 10.70
C ASP A 369 16.51 7.23 11.24
N LEU A 370 15.43 7.58 10.54
CA LEU A 370 14.08 7.11 10.88
C LEU A 370 13.97 5.57 10.96
N ALA A 371 14.72 4.84 10.14
CA ALA A 371 14.72 3.38 10.19
C ALA A 371 15.27 2.81 11.52
N LYS A 372 15.96 3.62 12.31
CA LYS A 372 16.49 3.27 13.64
C LYS A 372 15.55 3.69 14.78
N ASP A 373 14.54 4.52 14.47
CA ASP A 373 13.55 4.97 15.44
C ASP A 373 12.62 3.79 15.82
N PRO A 374 12.50 3.45 17.12
CA PRO A 374 11.55 2.44 17.58
C PRO A 374 10.10 2.70 17.15
N ALA A 375 9.72 3.94 16.89
CA ALA A 375 8.41 4.29 16.35
C ALA A 375 8.24 3.89 14.86
N MET A 376 9.34 3.64 14.15
CA MET A 376 9.38 3.29 12.72
C MET A 376 9.85 1.86 12.44
N ARG A 377 9.78 0.97 13.43
CA ARG A 377 10.27 -0.42 13.33
C ARG A 377 9.60 -1.28 12.24
N TRP A 378 8.51 -0.79 11.64
CA TRP A 378 7.91 -1.40 10.45
C TRP A 378 8.78 -1.28 9.18
N MET A 379 9.67 -0.27 9.10
CA MET A 379 10.42 0.03 7.88
C MET A 379 11.30 -1.13 7.38
N PRO A 380 12.02 -1.90 8.22
CA PRO A 380 12.76 -3.06 7.75
C PRO A 380 11.88 -4.13 7.10
N ALA A 381 10.72 -4.42 7.70
CA ALA A 381 9.76 -5.37 7.13
C ALA A 381 9.20 -4.91 5.78
N TYR A 382 8.91 -3.62 5.67
CA TYR A 382 8.45 -2.99 4.44
C TYR A 382 9.50 -3.10 3.31
N LEU A 383 10.75 -2.73 3.61
CA LEU A 383 11.85 -2.81 2.64
C LEU A 383 12.10 -4.26 2.17
N GLU A 384 12.02 -5.21 3.08
CA GLU A 384 12.14 -6.63 2.72
C GLU A 384 10.98 -7.10 1.85
N ALA A 385 9.73 -6.74 2.21
CA ALA A 385 8.54 -7.08 1.43
C ALA A 385 8.57 -6.46 0.02
N MET A 386 9.13 -5.27 -0.13
CA MET A 386 9.28 -4.60 -1.43
C MET A 386 10.14 -5.39 -2.43
N LYS A 387 11.08 -6.23 -1.99
CA LYS A 387 11.91 -7.04 -2.88
C LYS A 387 11.12 -8.06 -3.69
N GLY A 388 10.00 -8.54 -3.15
CA GLY A 388 9.08 -9.47 -3.80
C GLY A 388 7.76 -8.82 -4.25
N ALA A 389 7.69 -7.49 -4.27
CA ALA A 389 6.44 -6.79 -4.57
C ALA A 389 6.07 -6.88 -6.05
N VAL A 390 4.80 -7.21 -6.30
CA VAL A 390 4.24 -7.35 -7.65
C VAL A 390 2.99 -6.50 -7.80
N GLN A 391 2.73 -6.07 -9.03
CA GLN A 391 1.45 -5.50 -9.41
C GLN A 391 0.50 -6.60 -9.88
N GLU A 392 -0.77 -6.39 -9.65
CA GLU A 392 -1.84 -7.27 -10.09
C GLU A 392 -2.87 -6.54 -10.94
N LEU A 393 -3.75 -7.30 -11.60
CA LEU A 393 -4.86 -6.79 -12.40
C LEU A 393 -4.44 -5.63 -13.33
N GLY A 394 -3.30 -5.82 -14.05
CA GLY A 394 -2.68 -4.82 -14.92
C GLY A 394 -3.40 -4.65 -16.26
N TYR A 395 -4.74 -4.67 -16.30
CA TYR A 395 -5.56 -4.56 -17.51
C TYR A 395 -6.80 -3.70 -17.26
N GLN A 396 -7.40 -3.19 -18.32
CA GLN A 396 -8.53 -2.24 -18.28
C GLN A 396 -9.71 -2.77 -17.48
N GLU A 397 -9.96 -4.08 -17.56
CA GLU A 397 -11.05 -4.79 -16.91
C GLU A 397 -10.81 -5.04 -15.41
N GLY A 398 -9.67 -4.57 -14.85
CA GLY A 398 -9.21 -4.88 -13.49
C GLY A 398 -10.25 -4.65 -12.41
N ALA A 399 -10.96 -3.53 -12.44
CA ALA A 399 -12.02 -3.24 -11.46
C ALA A 399 -13.22 -4.22 -11.55
N GLN A 400 -13.61 -4.64 -12.76
CA GLN A 400 -14.69 -5.61 -12.95
C GLN A 400 -14.27 -7.01 -12.49
N VAL A 401 -13.05 -7.41 -12.85
CA VAL A 401 -12.45 -8.68 -12.41
C VAL A 401 -12.32 -8.73 -10.88
N GLU A 402 -11.92 -7.62 -10.24
CA GLU A 402 -11.89 -7.52 -8.78
C GLU A 402 -13.24 -7.82 -8.13
N GLN A 403 -14.33 -7.26 -8.67
CA GLN A 403 -15.68 -7.50 -8.13
C GLN A 403 -16.08 -8.98 -8.19
N VAL A 404 -15.80 -9.64 -9.30
CA VAL A 404 -16.05 -11.08 -9.46
C VAL A 404 -15.23 -11.88 -8.44
N ILE A 405 -13.92 -11.63 -8.38
CA ILE A 405 -13.02 -12.34 -7.47
C ILE A 405 -13.46 -12.13 -6.01
N GLY A 406 -13.69 -10.88 -5.61
CA GLY A 406 -14.07 -10.56 -4.24
C GLY A 406 -15.40 -11.18 -3.81
N LEU A 407 -16.37 -11.30 -4.73
CA LEU A 407 -17.61 -12.00 -4.47
C LEU A 407 -17.37 -13.51 -4.24
N ARG A 408 -16.68 -14.17 -5.17
CA ARG A 408 -16.52 -15.62 -5.13
C ARG A 408 -15.61 -16.09 -4.00
N LEU A 409 -14.55 -15.34 -3.70
CA LEU A 409 -13.70 -15.61 -2.53
C LEU A 409 -14.46 -15.47 -1.22
N ASN A 410 -15.25 -14.40 -1.05
CA ASN A 410 -16.05 -14.22 0.16
C ASN A 410 -17.05 -15.37 0.36
N GLN A 411 -17.73 -15.83 -0.71
CA GLN A 411 -18.63 -16.97 -0.66
C GLN A 411 -17.92 -18.27 -0.22
N ALA A 412 -16.66 -18.48 -0.64
CA ALA A 412 -15.87 -19.61 -0.16
C ALA A 412 -15.46 -19.44 1.32
N VAL A 413 -15.07 -18.23 1.72
CA VAL A 413 -14.68 -17.92 3.11
C VAL A 413 -15.82 -18.18 4.09
N ILE A 414 -17.05 -17.78 3.75
CA ILE A 414 -18.23 -17.98 4.61
C ILE A 414 -18.85 -19.39 4.46
N GLY A 415 -18.30 -20.24 3.58
CA GLY A 415 -18.73 -21.63 3.43
C GLY A 415 -19.97 -21.84 2.55
N GLU A 416 -20.39 -20.84 1.77
CA GLU A 416 -21.48 -20.99 0.80
C GLU A 416 -21.12 -21.97 -0.34
N MET A 417 -19.83 -22.09 -0.64
CA MET A 417 -19.35 -23.03 -1.65
C MET A 417 -17.91 -23.48 -1.36
N SER A 418 -17.47 -24.56 -2.02
CA SER A 418 -16.08 -25.01 -1.95
C SER A 418 -15.14 -24.04 -2.67
N SER A 419 -13.84 -24.06 -2.31
CA SER A 419 -12.79 -23.29 -2.98
C SER A 419 -12.73 -23.60 -4.48
N GLY A 420 -12.85 -24.89 -4.86
CA GLY A 420 -12.85 -25.30 -6.27
C GLY A 420 -14.00 -24.70 -7.06
N LYS A 421 -15.22 -24.76 -6.49
CA LYS A 421 -16.41 -24.17 -7.12
C LYS A 421 -16.30 -22.66 -7.26
N ALA A 422 -15.85 -21.96 -6.19
CA ALA A 422 -15.65 -20.50 -6.20
C ALA A 422 -14.66 -20.06 -7.29
N LEU A 423 -13.53 -20.75 -7.42
CA LEU A 423 -12.52 -20.46 -8.43
C LEU A 423 -13.00 -20.77 -9.85
N ASN A 424 -13.75 -21.87 -10.06
CA ASN A 424 -14.33 -22.21 -11.36
C ASN A 424 -15.34 -21.15 -11.81
N MET A 425 -16.23 -20.72 -10.91
CA MET A 425 -17.21 -19.68 -11.22
C MET A 425 -16.53 -18.36 -11.54
N ALA A 426 -15.58 -17.93 -10.70
CA ALA A 426 -14.81 -16.72 -10.96
C ALA A 426 -14.08 -16.76 -12.30
N ALA A 427 -13.42 -17.87 -12.63
CA ALA A 427 -12.68 -18.01 -13.87
C ALA A 427 -13.57 -17.87 -15.12
N ASN A 428 -14.76 -18.48 -15.10
CA ASN A 428 -15.72 -18.36 -16.20
C ASN A 428 -16.27 -16.93 -16.34
N GLU A 429 -16.57 -16.26 -15.25
CA GLU A 429 -17.04 -14.88 -15.26
C GLU A 429 -15.95 -13.90 -15.74
N ILE A 430 -14.69 -14.10 -15.32
CA ILE A 430 -13.53 -13.33 -15.79
C ILE A 430 -13.32 -13.54 -17.29
N LYS A 431 -13.41 -14.78 -17.77
CA LYS A 431 -13.35 -15.10 -19.20
C LYS A 431 -14.40 -14.31 -19.98
N ALA A 432 -15.64 -14.29 -19.51
CA ALA A 432 -16.73 -13.56 -20.16
C ALA A 432 -16.47 -12.03 -20.21
N ILE A 433 -15.86 -11.46 -19.16
CA ILE A 433 -15.44 -10.06 -19.13
C ILE A 433 -14.39 -9.80 -20.21
N PHE A 434 -13.37 -10.63 -20.32
CA PHE A 434 -12.31 -10.49 -21.32
C PHE A 434 -12.83 -10.68 -22.75
N GLU A 435 -13.73 -11.64 -22.99
CA GLU A 435 -14.39 -11.84 -24.30
C GLU A 435 -15.18 -10.60 -24.72
N LYS A 436 -15.96 -10.02 -23.79
CA LYS A 436 -16.75 -8.81 -24.05
C LYS A 436 -15.87 -7.60 -24.42
N SER A 437 -14.65 -7.56 -23.90
CA SER A 437 -13.66 -6.52 -24.22
C SER A 437 -12.81 -6.86 -25.45
N GLY A 438 -13.12 -7.95 -26.18
CA GLY A 438 -12.39 -8.34 -27.37
C GLY A 438 -11.00 -8.90 -27.11
N ARG A 439 -10.70 -9.34 -25.88
CA ARG A 439 -9.40 -9.95 -25.55
C ARG A 439 -9.33 -11.39 -26.08
N LYS A 440 -8.14 -11.80 -26.54
CA LYS A 440 -7.85 -13.21 -26.82
C LYS A 440 -7.77 -13.95 -25.48
N THR A 441 -8.74 -14.79 -25.20
CA THR A 441 -8.88 -15.47 -23.91
C THR A 441 -9.27 -16.93 -24.04
N GLY A 442 -9.14 -17.66 -22.97
CA GLY A 442 -9.57 -19.03 -22.73
C GLY A 442 -9.76 -19.23 -21.24
N VAL A 443 -10.00 -20.44 -20.79
CA VAL A 443 -10.09 -20.79 -19.37
C VAL A 443 -9.53 -22.19 -19.13
N ASN A 444 -8.89 -22.42 -17.98
CA ASN A 444 -8.47 -23.76 -17.58
C ASN A 444 -9.65 -24.72 -17.44
N PRO A 445 -9.43 -26.03 -17.59
CA PRO A 445 -10.39 -27.04 -17.20
C PRO A 445 -10.88 -26.83 -15.75
N PRO A 446 -12.13 -27.18 -15.43
CA PRO A 446 -12.65 -26.99 -14.08
C PRO A 446 -11.89 -27.83 -13.06
N LEU A 447 -11.69 -27.23 -11.87
CA LEU A 447 -11.22 -27.95 -10.69
C LEU A 447 -12.32 -28.89 -10.15
N PRO A 448 -11.95 -29.97 -9.45
CA PRO A 448 -12.90 -30.73 -8.65
C PRO A 448 -13.61 -29.83 -7.62
N GLU A 449 -14.94 -29.99 -7.49
CA GLU A 449 -15.79 -29.22 -6.56
C GLU A 449 -15.88 -29.85 -5.19
#